data_fb7e4ffcacb88aa8a07b79ff7de67164
#
_entry.id   fb7e4ffcacb88aa8a07b79ff7de67164
#
_cell.length_a   1.000
_cell.length_b   1.000
_cell.length_c   1.000
_cell.angle_alpha   90.00
_cell.angle_beta   90.00
_cell.angle_gamma   90.00
#
_symmetry.space_group_name_H-M   'P 1'
#
loop_
_entity.id
_entity.type
_entity.pdbx_description
1 polymer ?
#
loop_
_entity_poly.entity_id
_entity_poly.type
_entity_poly.pdbx_seq_one_letter_code
_entity_poly.pdbx_strand_id
1 'polypeptide(L)'
;MVVKKKTEPEVLAISIPEKELDQRSFENLKTIVTSKGSLLKKALGTDSLEIVTDEGRISFPWFRFSGEPAQTKAYTHLVNALCDMAKKLKRVNVKEEKAVENEKYAFRCFLLRLGFIGDEYKDERKILLQNFSGSSAFKYEKTNTEVAE
;
A
#
# COMPACT_ATOMS: atom_id res chain seq x y z
N MET A 1 -5.18 -28.19 19.66
CA MET A 1 -5.59 -27.09 18.84
C MET A 1 -5.11 -25.76 19.43
N VAL A 2 -4.58 -24.97 18.60
CA VAL A 2 -4.11 -23.70 19.05
C VAL A 2 -5.24 -22.71 19.10
N VAL A 3 -5.37 -22.06 20.22
CA VAL A 3 -6.38 -21.04 20.34
C VAL A 3 -5.83 -19.75 19.77
N LYS A 4 -6.54 -19.22 18.81
CA LYS A 4 -6.16 -17.93 18.27
C LYS A 4 -6.27 -16.89 19.33
N LYS A 5 -5.35 -15.98 19.31
CA LYS A 5 -5.46 -14.84 20.17
C LYS A 5 -6.59 -13.98 19.70
N LYS A 6 -7.56 -13.83 20.56
CA LYS A 6 -8.76 -13.15 20.16
C LYS A 6 -8.56 -11.67 19.97
N THR A 7 -7.56 -11.13 20.62
CA THR A 7 -7.32 -9.71 20.55
C THR A 7 -6.46 -9.30 19.40
N GLU A 8 -5.85 -10.25 18.72
CA GLU A 8 -4.96 -9.95 17.62
C GLU A 8 -5.58 -10.31 16.31
N PRO A 9 -5.62 -9.39 15.36
CA PRO A 9 -6.13 -9.75 14.04
C PRO A 9 -5.16 -10.69 13.37
N GLU A 10 -5.70 -11.50 12.50
CA GLU A 10 -4.87 -12.38 11.72
C GLU A 10 -4.15 -11.56 10.67
N VAL A 11 -2.94 -11.96 10.38
CA VAL A 11 -2.17 -11.32 9.33
C VAL A 11 -2.45 -12.06 8.04
N LEU A 12 -2.83 -11.30 7.02
CA LEU A 12 -3.01 -11.84 5.70
C LEU A 12 -1.73 -11.57 4.91
N ALA A 13 -1.13 -12.64 4.44
CA ALA A 13 0.06 -12.51 3.61
C ALA A 13 -0.33 -12.78 2.17
N ILE A 14 0.04 -11.86 1.30
CA ILE A 14 -0.15 -12.03 -0.12
C ILE A 14 1.20 -12.40 -0.71
N SER A 15 1.24 -13.43 -1.53
CA SER A 15 2.51 -13.87 -2.07
C SER A 15 2.44 -14.04 -3.58
N ILE A 16 3.59 -13.91 -4.20
CA ILE A 16 3.74 -14.08 -5.65
C ILE A 16 4.91 -15.02 -5.89
N PRO A 17 4.98 -15.65 -7.05
CA PRO A 17 6.16 -16.45 -7.38
C PRO A 17 7.40 -15.57 -7.48
N GLU A 18 8.50 -16.04 -6.93
CA GLU A 18 9.73 -15.27 -6.93
C GLU A 18 10.20 -14.97 -8.36
N LYS A 19 9.92 -15.88 -9.28
CA LYS A 19 10.35 -15.70 -10.67
C LYS A 19 9.65 -14.54 -11.37
N GLU A 20 8.60 -14.00 -10.77
CA GLU A 20 7.91 -12.85 -11.35
C GLU A 20 8.77 -11.59 -11.33
N LEU A 21 9.75 -11.55 -10.45
CA LEU A 21 10.60 -10.37 -10.30
C LEU A 21 12.06 -10.79 -10.48
N ASP A 22 12.73 -10.19 -11.45
CA ASP A 22 14.17 -10.39 -11.53
C ASP A 22 14.82 -9.55 -10.43
N GLN A 23 16.14 -9.67 -10.31
CA GLN A 23 16.85 -9.02 -9.23
C GLN A 23 16.67 -7.52 -9.26
N ARG A 24 16.75 -6.92 -10.44
CA ARG A 24 16.57 -5.47 -10.56
C ARG A 24 15.17 -5.05 -10.12
N SER A 25 14.16 -5.77 -10.55
CA SER A 25 12.79 -5.45 -10.17
C SER A 25 12.58 -5.62 -8.68
N PHE A 26 13.17 -6.65 -8.09
CA PHE A 26 13.05 -6.87 -6.67
C PHE A 26 13.70 -5.74 -5.88
N GLU A 27 14.88 -5.29 -6.32
CA GLU A 27 15.53 -4.17 -5.66
C GLU A 27 14.71 -2.89 -5.80
N ASN A 28 14.13 -2.69 -6.99
CA ASN A 28 13.24 -1.54 -7.19
C ASN A 28 12.04 -1.61 -6.26
N LEU A 29 11.47 -2.79 -6.10
CA LEU A 29 10.32 -2.96 -5.22
C LEU A 29 10.67 -2.58 -3.80
N LYS A 30 11.82 -3.04 -3.30
CA LYS A 30 12.24 -2.71 -1.94
C LYS A 30 12.44 -1.20 -1.79
N THR A 31 12.98 -0.56 -2.81
CA THR A 31 13.18 0.88 -2.76
C THR A 31 11.86 1.64 -2.75
N ILE A 32 10.91 1.20 -3.57
CA ILE A 32 9.59 1.82 -3.59
C ILE A 32 8.93 1.70 -2.22
N VAL A 33 8.99 0.52 -1.64
CA VAL A 33 8.37 0.27 -0.35
C VAL A 33 9.02 1.11 0.73
N THR A 34 10.35 1.25 0.70
CA THR A 34 11.04 2.08 1.66
C THR A 34 10.67 3.55 1.48
N SER A 35 10.64 4.00 0.24
CA SER A 35 10.35 5.39 -0.06
C SER A 35 8.95 5.80 0.37
N LYS A 36 7.99 4.90 0.21
CA LYS A 36 6.60 5.18 0.57
C LYS A 36 6.21 4.54 1.88
N GLY A 37 7.19 4.12 2.66
CA GLY A 37 6.94 3.29 3.85
C GLY A 37 5.99 3.93 4.84
N SER A 38 6.19 5.20 5.13
CA SER A 38 5.35 5.88 6.10
C SER A 38 3.88 5.87 5.69
N LEU A 39 3.62 6.19 4.42
CA LEU A 39 2.25 6.21 3.93
C LEU A 39 1.66 4.81 3.84
N LEU A 40 2.45 3.84 3.39
CA LEU A 40 1.98 2.47 3.27
C LEU A 40 1.63 1.89 4.65
N LYS A 41 2.48 2.13 5.64
CA LYS A 41 2.20 1.63 6.99
C LYS A 41 0.90 2.19 7.51
N LYS A 42 0.66 3.47 7.29
CA LYS A 42 -0.56 4.09 7.76
C LYS A 42 -1.77 3.58 7.01
N ALA A 43 -1.64 3.45 5.70
CA ALA A 43 -2.76 2.97 4.89
C ALA A 43 -3.18 1.57 5.29
N LEU A 44 -2.23 0.72 5.61
CA LEU A 44 -2.51 -0.67 5.90
C LEU A 44 -2.65 -0.98 7.38
N GLY A 45 -2.34 0.00 8.22
CA GLY A 45 -2.46 -0.19 9.66
C GLY A 45 -1.43 -1.17 10.19
N THR A 46 -0.24 -1.16 9.65
CA THR A 46 0.81 -2.08 10.07
C THR A 46 2.06 -1.32 10.47
N ASP A 47 2.83 -1.94 11.32
CA ASP A 47 4.11 -1.36 11.74
C ASP A 47 5.28 -1.87 10.92
N SER A 48 5.06 -2.87 10.10
CA SER A 48 6.15 -3.51 9.38
C SER A 48 5.75 -3.78 7.95
N LEU A 49 6.65 -3.48 7.05
CA LEU A 49 6.49 -3.77 5.62
C LEU A 49 7.54 -4.78 5.19
N GLU A 50 7.65 -5.82 5.97
CA GLU A 50 8.60 -6.88 5.73
C GLU A 50 8.28 -7.62 4.44
N ILE A 51 9.31 -7.95 3.67
CA ILE A 51 9.16 -8.75 2.47
C ILE A 51 9.91 -10.04 2.71
N VAL A 52 9.21 -11.15 2.64
CA VAL A 52 9.76 -12.45 2.99
C VAL A 52 9.90 -13.29 1.74
N THR A 53 11.09 -13.83 1.50
CA THR A 53 11.29 -14.76 0.40
C THR A 53 11.50 -16.14 0.98
N ASP A 54 10.77 -17.11 0.46
CA ASP A 54 10.84 -18.46 0.99
C ASP A 54 10.30 -19.43 -0.05
N GLU A 55 11.06 -20.47 -0.33
CA GLU A 55 10.61 -21.56 -1.19
C GLU A 55 10.10 -21.07 -2.54
N GLY A 56 10.80 -20.14 -3.13
CA GLY A 56 10.45 -19.65 -4.46
C GLY A 56 9.29 -18.68 -4.49
N ARG A 57 8.89 -18.16 -3.35
CA ARG A 57 7.80 -17.19 -3.28
C ARG A 57 8.23 -15.98 -2.52
N ILE A 58 7.65 -14.84 -2.88
CA ILE A 58 7.84 -13.57 -2.19
C ILE A 58 6.53 -13.25 -1.52
N SER A 59 6.59 -13.07 -0.21
CA SER A 59 5.39 -12.84 0.59
C SER A 59 5.38 -11.47 1.22
N PHE A 60 4.19 -10.92 1.32
CA PHE A 60 3.97 -9.60 1.88
C PHE A 60 2.99 -9.73 3.04
N PRO A 61 3.46 -10.01 4.24
CA PRO A 61 2.56 -10.21 5.39
C PRO A 61 2.19 -8.88 6.03
N TRP A 62 1.62 -8.01 5.24
CA TRP A 62 1.38 -6.62 5.63
C TRP A 62 -0.04 -6.34 6.08
N PHE A 63 -0.95 -7.25 5.82
CA PHE A 63 -2.36 -6.90 5.82
C PHE A 63 -3.07 -7.53 6.99
N ARG A 64 -4.07 -6.82 7.51
CA ARG A 64 -4.91 -7.38 8.55
C ARG A 64 -6.10 -8.04 7.88
N PHE A 65 -6.31 -9.29 8.23
CA PHE A 65 -7.39 -10.05 7.63
C PHE A 65 -8.68 -9.69 8.34
N SER A 66 -9.62 -9.14 7.58
CA SER A 66 -10.91 -8.76 8.13
C SER A 66 -12.03 -9.69 7.71
N GLY A 67 -11.75 -10.56 6.75
CA GLY A 67 -12.79 -11.42 6.20
C GLY A 67 -13.60 -10.78 5.11
N GLU A 68 -13.27 -9.55 4.74
CA GLU A 68 -14.00 -8.82 3.71
C GLU A 68 -13.37 -9.03 2.36
N PRO A 69 -14.09 -9.63 1.40
CA PRO A 69 -13.51 -9.89 0.08
C PRO A 69 -13.04 -8.63 -0.62
N ALA A 70 -13.74 -7.51 -0.40
CA ALA A 70 -13.35 -6.27 -1.06
C ALA A 70 -11.99 -5.79 -0.59
N GLN A 71 -11.69 -5.96 0.69
CA GLN A 71 -10.38 -5.57 1.20
C GLN A 71 -9.30 -6.47 0.66
N THR A 72 -9.53 -7.77 0.63
CA THR A 72 -8.55 -8.69 0.08
C THR A 72 -8.24 -8.36 -1.38
N LYS A 73 -9.28 -8.03 -2.13
CA LYS A 73 -9.11 -7.67 -3.53
C LYS A 73 -8.26 -6.40 -3.66
N ALA A 74 -8.54 -5.40 -2.83
CA ALA A 74 -7.77 -4.15 -2.89
C ALA A 74 -6.32 -4.40 -2.54
N TYR A 75 -6.07 -5.21 -1.53
CA TYR A 75 -4.69 -5.50 -1.11
C TYR A 75 -3.95 -6.29 -2.17
N THR A 76 -4.62 -7.25 -2.79
CA THR A 76 -4.01 -8.03 -3.86
C THR A 76 -3.63 -7.14 -5.04
N HIS A 77 -4.53 -6.24 -5.40
CA HIS A 77 -4.24 -5.31 -6.47
C HIS A 77 -3.09 -4.38 -6.11
N LEU A 78 -3.01 -3.98 -4.84
CA LEU A 78 -1.92 -3.12 -4.41
C LEU A 78 -0.57 -3.82 -4.57
N VAL A 79 -0.47 -5.06 -4.12
CA VAL A 79 0.78 -5.79 -4.26
C VAL A 79 1.15 -5.96 -5.73
N ASN A 80 0.18 -6.34 -6.55
CA ASN A 80 0.46 -6.51 -7.97
C ASN A 80 0.88 -5.21 -8.62
N ALA A 81 0.25 -4.10 -8.24
CA ALA A 81 0.57 -2.81 -8.83
C ALA A 81 1.97 -2.35 -8.42
N LEU A 82 2.35 -2.60 -7.16
CA LEU A 82 3.70 -2.28 -6.73
C LEU A 82 4.73 -3.08 -7.50
N CYS A 83 4.46 -4.36 -7.72
CA CYS A 83 5.37 -5.20 -8.47
C CYS A 83 5.46 -4.76 -9.92
N ASP A 84 4.32 -4.39 -10.51
CA ASP A 84 4.32 -3.93 -11.90
C ASP A 84 5.13 -2.64 -12.04
N MET A 85 4.98 -1.73 -11.09
CA MET A 85 5.77 -0.50 -11.13
C MET A 85 7.25 -0.82 -11.02
N ALA A 86 7.61 -1.74 -10.14
CA ALA A 86 9.00 -2.13 -9.97
C ALA A 86 9.58 -2.71 -11.24
N LYS A 87 8.78 -3.48 -11.99
CA LYS A 87 9.23 -4.05 -13.24
C LYS A 87 9.43 -3.01 -14.33
N LYS A 88 8.56 -2.01 -14.36
CA LYS A 88 8.61 -1.01 -15.42
C LYS A 88 9.73 -0.02 -15.25
N LEU A 89 10.12 0.26 -14.02
CA LEU A 89 11.14 1.26 -13.78
C LEU A 89 12.52 0.67 -13.98
N LYS A 90 13.38 1.42 -14.61
CA LYS A 90 14.76 1.00 -14.73
C LYS A 90 15.47 1.11 -13.40
N ARG A 91 15.09 2.11 -12.64
CA ARG A 91 15.79 2.44 -11.42
C ARG A 91 14.89 3.28 -10.55
N VAL A 92 14.97 3.05 -9.27
CA VAL A 92 14.23 3.84 -8.29
C VAL A 92 15.24 4.49 -7.36
N ASN A 93 15.10 5.80 -7.17
CA ASN A 93 15.96 6.51 -6.26
C ASN A 93 15.59 6.21 -4.83
N VAL A 94 16.61 5.99 -4.01
CA VAL A 94 16.40 5.79 -2.59
C VAL A 94 16.20 7.15 -1.97
N LYS A 95 14.95 7.48 -1.71
CA LYS A 95 14.65 8.80 -1.19
C LYS A 95 13.39 8.70 -0.38
N GLU A 96 13.51 8.92 0.90
CA GLU A 96 12.35 8.89 1.76
C GLU A 96 11.50 10.12 1.50
N GLU A 97 10.20 9.88 1.54
CA GLU A 97 9.27 10.97 1.37
C GLU A 97 9.35 11.89 2.57
N LYS A 98 9.33 13.15 2.30
CA LYS A 98 9.22 14.12 3.38
C LYS A 98 7.83 14.05 3.95
N ALA A 99 7.72 14.45 5.20
CA ALA A 99 6.40 14.58 5.81
C ALA A 99 5.57 15.54 4.96
N VAL A 100 4.31 15.17 4.76
CA VAL A 100 3.43 15.98 3.96
C VAL A 100 2.25 16.43 4.82
N GLU A 101 1.70 17.56 4.46
CA GLU A 101 0.60 18.13 5.23
C GLU A 101 -0.67 17.29 5.11
N ASN A 102 -0.95 16.79 3.91
CA ASN A 102 -2.13 15.97 3.69
C ASN A 102 -1.71 14.62 3.16
N GLU A 103 -1.58 13.67 4.08
CA GLU A 103 -1.13 12.34 3.73
C GLU A 103 -2.13 11.61 2.86
N LYS A 104 -3.41 11.86 3.10
CA LYS A 104 -4.44 11.18 2.32
C LYS A 104 -4.33 11.56 0.84
N TYR A 105 -4.13 12.84 0.58
CA TYR A 105 -3.94 13.29 -0.78
C TYR A 105 -2.67 12.70 -1.40
N ALA A 106 -1.60 12.69 -0.62
CA ALA A 106 -0.32 12.16 -1.12
C ALA A 106 -0.45 10.69 -1.48
N PHE A 107 -1.13 9.93 -0.63
CA PHE A 107 -1.29 8.50 -0.92
C PHE A 107 -2.23 8.27 -2.09
N ARG A 108 -3.25 9.10 -2.22
CA ARG A 108 -4.12 8.99 -3.39
C ARG A 108 -3.35 9.21 -4.68
N CYS A 109 -2.47 10.21 -4.69
CA CYS A 109 -1.63 10.45 -5.87
C CYS A 109 -0.76 9.24 -6.18
N PHE A 110 -0.23 8.61 -5.14
CA PHE A 110 0.56 7.41 -5.34
C PHE A 110 -0.27 6.28 -5.93
N LEU A 111 -1.49 6.09 -5.42
CA LEU A 111 -2.37 5.06 -5.96
C LEU A 111 -2.68 5.30 -7.43
N LEU A 112 -2.89 6.55 -7.80
CA LEU A 112 -3.15 6.86 -9.20
C LEU A 112 -1.94 6.54 -10.08
N ARG A 113 -0.75 6.78 -9.57
CA ARG A 113 0.45 6.42 -10.30
C ARG A 113 0.61 4.92 -10.43
N LEU A 114 0.09 4.17 -9.46
CA LEU A 114 0.13 2.72 -9.53
C LEU A 114 -0.90 2.14 -10.49
N GLY A 115 -1.87 2.96 -10.92
CA GLY A 115 -2.85 2.50 -11.87
C GLY A 115 -4.26 2.35 -11.31
N PHE A 116 -4.50 2.77 -10.08
CA PHE A 116 -5.84 2.72 -9.49
C PHE A 116 -6.64 3.90 -10.01
N ILE A 117 -7.00 3.86 -11.28
CA ILE A 117 -7.61 4.98 -11.98
C ILE A 117 -9.00 4.57 -12.44
N GLY A 118 -9.93 5.50 -12.35
CA GLY A 118 -11.26 5.31 -12.90
C GLY A 118 -12.24 4.70 -11.92
N ASP A 119 -13.48 4.56 -12.34
CA ASP A 119 -14.55 4.06 -11.49
C ASP A 119 -14.33 2.62 -11.07
N GLU A 120 -13.65 1.89 -11.92
CA GLU A 120 -13.36 0.48 -11.67
C GLU A 120 -12.59 0.29 -10.36
N TYR A 121 -11.77 1.26 -9.99
CA TYR A 121 -10.96 1.17 -8.78
C TYR A 121 -11.43 2.12 -7.68
N LYS A 122 -12.60 2.70 -7.86
CA LYS A 122 -13.08 3.69 -6.91
C LYS A 122 -13.21 3.12 -5.49
N ASP A 123 -13.81 1.94 -5.39
CA ASP A 123 -14.01 1.33 -4.08
C ASP A 123 -12.70 0.89 -3.47
N GLU A 124 -11.77 0.42 -4.28
CA GLU A 124 -10.47 0.00 -3.77
C GLU A 124 -9.68 1.20 -3.26
N ARG A 125 -9.74 2.31 -3.99
CA ARG A 125 -9.09 3.53 -3.49
C ARG A 125 -9.68 3.95 -2.14
N LYS A 126 -10.98 3.84 -2.01
CA LYS A 126 -11.63 4.21 -0.76
C LYS A 126 -11.15 3.33 0.39
N ILE A 127 -11.03 2.04 0.15
CA ILE A 127 -10.53 1.12 1.15
C ILE A 127 -9.10 1.48 1.54
N LEU A 128 -8.25 1.75 0.57
CA LEU A 128 -6.85 2.01 0.84
C LEU A 128 -6.61 3.38 1.46
N LEU A 129 -7.59 4.27 1.38
CA LEU A 129 -7.46 5.61 1.95
C LEU A 129 -8.19 5.76 3.28
N GLN A 130 -8.89 4.73 3.73
CA GLN A 130 -9.79 4.90 4.88
C GLN A 130 -9.07 5.17 6.19
N ASN A 131 -7.81 4.82 6.31
CA ASN A 131 -7.06 5.05 7.53
C ASN A 131 -6.45 6.44 7.63
N PHE A 132 -6.65 7.24 6.61
CA PHE A 132 -6.15 8.61 6.60
C PHE A 132 -7.27 9.57 6.92
N SER A 133 -6.92 10.67 7.54
CA SER A 133 -7.86 11.77 7.72
C SER A 133 -7.57 12.84 6.69
N GLY A 134 -8.49 13.78 6.57
CA GLY A 134 -8.31 14.90 5.67
C GLY A 134 -8.94 14.66 4.32
N SER A 135 -8.58 15.48 3.35
CA SER A 135 -9.16 15.45 2.03
C SER A 135 -8.24 14.77 1.04
N SER A 136 -8.79 13.90 0.22
CA SER A 136 -8.02 13.29 -0.85
C SER A 136 -7.99 14.18 -2.10
N ALA A 137 -8.71 15.28 -2.07
CA ALA A 137 -8.82 16.14 -3.25
C ALA A 137 -7.78 17.24 -3.32
N PHE A 138 -7.18 17.60 -2.17
CA PHE A 138 -6.26 18.73 -2.11
C PHE A 138 -4.95 18.33 -1.49
N LYS A 139 -3.88 18.90 -2.02
CA LYS A 139 -2.55 18.63 -1.48
C LYS A 139 -2.42 19.11 -0.05
N TYR A 140 -3.06 20.25 0.28
CA TYR A 140 -3.05 20.79 1.63
C TYR A 140 -4.45 20.77 2.16
N GLU A 141 -4.58 20.57 3.47
CA GLU A 141 -5.88 20.61 4.08
C GLU A 141 -6.44 22.00 4.02
N LYS A 142 -7.72 22.09 3.75
CA LYS A 142 -8.39 23.37 3.80
C LYS A 142 -8.68 23.71 5.22
N THR A 143 -8.24 24.86 5.58
CA THR A 143 -8.56 25.31 6.88
C THR A 143 -9.74 26.20 6.84
N ASN A 144 -10.09 26.54 6.30
CA ASN A 144 -11.14 27.11 6.35
C ASN A 144 -12.17 26.93 5.77
N THR A 145 -11.92 26.66 5.79
CA THR A 145 -12.71 26.43 5.48
C THR A 145 -13.45 26.27 5.45
N GLU A 146 -13.29 26.35 5.52
CA GLU A 146 -13.85 26.08 5.58
C GLU A 146 -14.51 25.84 5.34
N VAL A 147 -14.40 25.81 5.43
CA VAL A 147 -14.92 25.40 5.26
C VAL A 147 -15.68 25.21 5.20
N ALA A 148 -15.88 25.41 5.27
CA ALA A 148 -16.50 25.08 5.30
C ALA A 148 -17.15 24.64 5.07
N GLU A 149 -17.22 24.68 5.20
CA GLU A 149 -17.68 24.06 5.07
C GLU A 149 -18.01 23.70 5.12
#